data_11b36ee955523e82d138e41b1b911871
#
_entry.id   11b36ee955523e82d138e41b1b911871
#
_cell.length_a   1.000
_cell.length_b   1.000
_cell.length_c   1.000
_cell.angle_alpha   90.00
_cell.angle_beta   90.00
_cell.angle_gamma   90.00
#
_symmetry.space_group_name_H-M   'P 1'
#
loop_
_entity.id
_entity.type
_entity.pdbx_description
1 polymer ?
#
loop_
_entity_poly.entity_id
_entity_poly.type
_entity_poly.pdbx_seq_one_letter_code
_entity_poly.pdbx_strand_id
1 'polypeptide(L)'
;MGCPFPPQMKFGRGSALLERPDVLREILPVFGEFDGMEYTLKMRLGVNDTMAWRGVIDILNRMPLRHITVHPRSAKQQYKGELDMAQLEELLKASAHPVIYNGELRTADDIHAITERFPGIAGVMIGRGLLGRPSLAAEYAEGEEWDYRKRREHLMRMHEMVYRHNVEKLCGETQTLSHLTPFWDYLEEEIGRKAWKRIRKATTLQKYREALAMI
;
A
#
# COMPACT_ATOMS: atom_id res chain seq x y z
N MET A 1 10.88 0.56 7.63
CA MET A 1 12.07 0.46 6.77
C MET A 1 11.72 0.46 5.26
N GLY A 2 10.56 1.01 4.86
CA GLY A 2 10.08 0.97 3.47
C GLY A 2 9.95 2.33 2.78
N CYS A 3 9.96 3.45 3.49
CA CYS A 3 9.74 4.77 2.90
C CYS A 3 10.96 5.20 2.07
N PRO A 4 10.81 5.44 0.74
CA PRO A 4 11.89 5.87 -0.14
C PRO A 4 11.97 7.40 -0.26
N PHE A 5 11.21 8.15 0.54
CA PHE A 5 11.11 9.59 0.43
C PHE A 5 12.43 10.26 0.83
N PRO A 6 13.09 11.03 -0.08
CA PRO A 6 14.44 11.54 0.14
C PRO A 6 14.65 12.30 1.45
N PRO A 7 13.75 13.21 1.90
CA PRO A 7 13.90 13.86 3.20
C PRO A 7 13.97 12.89 4.37
N GLN A 8 13.17 11.81 4.39
CA GLN A 8 13.22 10.81 5.45
C GLN A 8 14.51 10.01 5.41
N MET A 9 14.96 9.63 4.22
CA MET A 9 16.21 8.88 4.03
C MET A 9 17.42 9.71 4.45
N LYS A 10 17.44 11.03 4.17
CA LYS A 10 18.49 11.94 4.60
C LYS A 10 18.67 11.97 6.13
N PHE A 11 17.58 11.77 6.88
CA PHE A 11 17.63 11.66 8.35
C PHE A 11 17.88 10.23 8.86
N GLY A 12 18.31 9.32 7.99
CA GLY A 12 18.56 7.91 8.37
C GLY A 12 17.30 7.11 8.68
N ARG A 13 16.14 7.54 8.17
CA ARG A 13 14.81 6.93 8.43
C ARG A 13 14.32 6.14 7.21
N GLY A 14 13.22 5.40 7.39
CA GLY A 14 12.61 4.65 6.29
C GLY A 14 13.54 3.59 5.72
N SER A 15 13.73 3.57 4.40
CA SER A 15 14.60 2.59 3.73
C SER A 15 16.09 2.74 4.07
N ALA A 16 16.54 3.92 4.51
CA ALA A 16 17.93 4.14 4.91
C ALA A 16 18.36 3.25 6.10
N LEU A 17 17.42 2.79 6.92
CA LEU A 17 17.70 1.83 8.01
C LEU A 17 18.21 0.46 7.52
N LEU A 18 18.00 0.12 6.26
CA LEU A 18 18.53 -1.11 5.66
C LEU A 18 20.07 -1.09 5.53
N GLU A 19 20.68 0.09 5.53
CA GLU A 19 22.12 0.30 5.49
C GLU A 19 22.71 0.66 6.88
N ARG A 20 21.88 0.57 7.94
CA ARG A 20 22.23 0.97 9.31
C ARG A 20 21.98 -0.16 10.33
N PRO A 21 22.72 -1.29 10.21
CA PRO A 21 22.59 -2.38 11.18
C PRO A 21 22.99 -1.98 12.61
N ASP A 22 23.84 -0.97 12.76
CA ASP A 22 24.21 -0.33 14.02
C ASP A 22 22.98 0.22 14.75
N VAL A 23 22.20 1.06 14.07
CA VAL A 23 20.97 1.66 14.61
C VAL A 23 19.92 0.59 14.92
N LEU A 24 19.79 -0.42 14.07
CA LEU A 24 18.82 -1.51 14.33
C LEU A 24 19.17 -2.30 15.60
N ARG A 25 20.46 -2.50 15.90
CA ARG A 25 20.88 -3.13 17.16
C ARG A 25 20.55 -2.28 18.39
N GLU A 26 20.65 -0.95 18.26
CA GLU A 26 20.26 -0.01 19.32
C GLU A 26 18.75 0.00 19.58
N ILE A 27 17.94 -0.19 18.52
CA ILE A 27 16.47 -0.23 18.64
C ILE A 27 15.98 -1.57 19.24
N LEU A 28 16.70 -2.66 19.04
CA LEU A 28 16.26 -4.00 19.45
C LEU A 28 15.82 -4.09 20.92
N PRO A 29 16.51 -3.53 21.91
CA PRO A 29 16.09 -3.59 23.32
C PRO A 29 14.75 -2.88 23.59
N VAL A 30 14.43 -1.83 22.82
CA VAL A 30 13.21 -1.04 23.02
C VAL A 30 11.93 -1.88 22.89
N PHE A 31 11.96 -2.93 22.08
CA PHE A 31 10.80 -3.84 21.93
C PHE A 31 10.45 -4.57 23.22
N GLY A 32 11.40 -4.75 24.13
CA GLY A 32 11.17 -5.36 25.45
C GLY A 32 10.62 -4.41 26.51
N GLU A 33 10.56 -3.10 26.23
CA GLU A 33 10.09 -2.09 27.18
C GLU A 33 8.55 -1.95 27.21
N PHE A 34 7.86 -2.53 26.23
CA PHE A 34 6.41 -2.37 26.05
C PHE A 34 5.72 -3.73 25.99
N ASP A 35 5.27 -4.21 27.12
CA ASP A 35 4.51 -5.46 27.23
C ASP A 35 3.14 -5.38 26.52
N GLY A 36 2.77 -6.46 25.85
CA GLY A 36 1.46 -6.60 25.21
C GLY A 36 1.31 -5.91 23.86
N MET A 37 2.36 -5.28 23.33
CA MET A 37 2.34 -4.72 21.97
C MET A 37 2.70 -5.77 20.92
N GLU A 38 1.93 -5.80 19.83
CA GLU A 38 2.29 -6.54 18.62
C GLU A 38 3.06 -5.65 17.64
N TYR A 39 4.22 -6.09 17.22
CA TYR A 39 5.07 -5.34 16.29
C TYR A 39 5.03 -5.96 14.90
N THR A 40 4.96 -5.12 13.90
CA THR A 40 5.08 -5.50 12.50
C THR A 40 6.09 -4.60 11.81
N LEU A 41 6.76 -5.12 10.79
CA LEU A 41 7.72 -4.35 10.02
C LEU A 41 7.31 -4.31 8.54
N LYS A 42 7.33 -3.12 7.93
CA LYS A 42 7.27 -3.00 6.48
C LYS A 42 8.61 -2.51 5.94
N MET A 43 9.15 -3.25 4.95
CA MET A 43 10.47 -2.95 4.39
C MET A 43 10.50 -3.06 2.86
N ARG A 44 11.55 -2.46 2.28
CA ARG A 44 12.05 -2.75 0.93
C ARG A 44 13.27 -3.67 1.04
N LEU A 45 13.82 -4.07 -0.11
CA LEU A 45 15.00 -4.96 -0.12
C LEU A 45 16.32 -4.19 0.03
N GLY A 46 16.35 -2.89 -0.25
CA GLY A 46 17.53 -2.07 -0.10
C GLY A 46 17.30 -0.61 -0.45
N VAL A 47 18.37 0.18 -0.46
CA VAL A 47 18.35 1.59 -0.82
C VAL A 47 18.68 1.76 -2.31
N ASN A 48 19.90 1.38 -2.71
CA ASN A 48 20.39 1.52 -4.07
C ASN A 48 20.20 0.24 -4.91
N ASP A 49 20.32 -0.90 -4.28
CA ASP A 49 20.13 -2.25 -4.83
C ASP A 49 19.08 -3.02 -4.04
N THR A 50 18.91 -4.30 -4.35
CA THR A 50 17.94 -5.19 -3.73
C THR A 50 18.59 -6.24 -2.81
N MET A 51 19.83 -6.04 -2.36
CA MET A 51 20.56 -6.99 -1.53
C MET A 51 20.88 -6.51 -0.11
N ALA A 52 20.67 -5.21 0.18
CA ALA A 52 21.01 -4.63 1.50
C ALA A 52 20.25 -5.29 2.68
N TRP A 53 19.10 -5.92 2.44
CA TRP A 53 18.34 -6.67 3.43
C TRP A 53 19.18 -7.80 4.09
N ARG A 54 20.14 -8.38 3.37
CA ARG A 54 21.02 -9.44 3.88
C ARG A 54 21.87 -8.98 5.07
N GLY A 55 22.24 -7.71 5.11
CA GLY A 55 23.02 -7.13 6.22
C GLY A 55 22.22 -6.92 7.51
N VAL A 56 20.90 -7.01 7.44
CA VAL A 56 20.01 -6.72 8.58
C VAL A 56 19.09 -7.88 8.98
N ILE A 57 18.98 -8.92 8.17
CA ILE A 57 17.99 -9.99 8.41
C ILE A 57 18.21 -10.71 9.75
N ASP A 58 19.45 -10.97 10.15
CA ASP A 58 19.74 -11.61 11.44
C ASP A 58 19.32 -10.74 12.63
N ILE A 59 19.37 -9.42 12.48
CA ILE A 59 18.90 -8.50 13.52
C ILE A 59 17.38 -8.52 13.55
N LEU A 60 16.73 -8.46 12.39
CA LEU A 60 15.27 -8.51 12.27
C LEU A 60 14.72 -9.83 12.85
N ASN A 61 15.39 -10.95 12.61
CA ASN A 61 15.01 -12.26 13.15
C ASN A 61 15.03 -12.35 14.68
N ARG A 62 15.73 -11.43 15.35
CA ARG A 62 15.74 -11.32 16.82
C ARG A 62 14.68 -10.37 17.37
N MET A 63 14.04 -9.56 16.53
CA MET A 63 12.96 -8.66 16.95
C MET A 63 11.67 -9.47 17.15
N PRO A 64 10.81 -9.14 18.13
CA PRO A 64 9.55 -9.84 18.36
C PRO A 64 8.49 -9.40 17.35
N LEU A 65 8.72 -9.66 16.06
CA LEU A 65 7.82 -9.25 14.99
C LEU A 65 6.76 -10.32 14.74
N ARG A 66 5.51 -9.91 14.63
CA ARG A 66 4.40 -10.77 14.20
C ARG A 66 4.55 -11.18 12.72
N HIS A 67 5.00 -10.24 11.87
CA HIS A 67 5.32 -10.48 10.48
C HIS A 67 6.19 -9.36 9.89
N ILE A 68 6.79 -9.65 8.75
CA ILE A 68 7.50 -8.65 7.92
C ILE A 68 6.75 -8.51 6.60
N THR A 69 6.35 -7.29 6.25
CA THR A 69 5.81 -6.99 4.91
C THR A 69 6.94 -6.53 4.00
N VAL A 70 7.13 -7.21 2.88
CA VAL A 70 8.24 -6.98 1.96
C VAL A 70 7.75 -6.44 0.62
N HIS A 71 8.28 -5.27 0.22
CA HIS A 71 8.16 -4.76 -1.14
C HIS A 71 9.46 -5.05 -1.89
N PRO A 72 9.48 -5.99 -2.86
CA PRO A 72 10.72 -6.48 -3.48
C PRO A 72 11.29 -5.51 -4.53
N ARG A 73 11.57 -4.29 -4.11
CA ARG A 73 12.26 -3.21 -4.84
C ARG A 73 13.22 -2.49 -3.91
N SER A 74 14.23 -1.82 -4.49
CA SER A 74 15.05 -0.84 -3.78
C SER A 74 14.29 0.49 -3.59
N ALA A 75 14.77 1.34 -2.68
CA ALA A 75 14.25 2.70 -2.50
C ALA A 75 14.42 3.54 -3.77
N LYS A 76 15.55 3.40 -4.45
CA LYS A 76 15.88 4.12 -5.69
C LYS A 76 14.88 3.82 -6.83
N GLN A 77 14.39 2.60 -6.92
CA GLN A 77 13.37 2.22 -7.90
C GLN A 77 12.02 2.90 -7.63
N GLN A 78 11.72 3.27 -6.38
CA GLN A 78 10.39 3.75 -5.96
C GLN A 78 9.28 2.79 -6.38
N TYR A 79 8.55 3.11 -7.46
CA TYR A 79 7.48 2.29 -8.04
C TYR A 79 7.75 1.92 -9.50
N LYS A 80 9.01 2.11 -9.96
CA LYS A 80 9.42 1.85 -11.34
C LYS A 80 10.28 0.58 -11.41
N GLY A 81 10.38 0.02 -12.61
CA GLY A 81 11.17 -1.20 -12.86
C GLY A 81 10.53 -2.46 -12.30
N GLU A 82 11.19 -3.55 -12.47
CA GLU A 82 10.72 -4.88 -12.08
C GLU A 82 10.86 -5.13 -10.59
N LEU A 83 10.01 -6.02 -10.09
CA LEU A 83 10.11 -6.57 -8.74
C LEU A 83 11.19 -7.66 -8.72
N ASP A 84 12.09 -7.61 -7.74
CA ASP A 84 13.15 -8.62 -7.59
C ASP A 84 12.61 -9.84 -6.84
N MET A 85 12.01 -10.73 -7.61
CA MET A 85 11.37 -11.93 -7.08
C MET A 85 12.40 -12.97 -6.62
N ALA A 86 13.63 -12.94 -7.17
CA ALA A 86 14.70 -13.81 -6.73
C ALA A 86 15.18 -13.44 -5.32
N GLN A 87 15.36 -12.14 -5.06
CA GLN A 87 15.71 -11.67 -3.73
C GLN A 87 14.55 -11.83 -2.70
N LEU A 88 13.30 -11.78 -3.16
CA LEU A 88 12.16 -12.13 -2.30
C LEU A 88 12.23 -13.60 -1.87
N GLU A 89 12.50 -14.52 -2.80
CA GLU A 89 12.62 -15.95 -2.52
C GLU A 89 13.75 -16.26 -1.51
N GLU A 90 14.88 -15.59 -1.68
CA GLU A 90 16.01 -15.72 -0.73
C GLU A 90 15.64 -15.18 0.66
N LEU A 91 14.93 -14.05 0.72
CA LEU A 91 14.47 -13.47 1.97
C LEU A 91 13.45 -14.37 2.67
N LEU A 92 12.54 -15.00 1.93
CA LEU A 92 11.60 -15.98 2.48
C LEU A 92 12.30 -17.14 3.17
N LYS A 93 13.42 -17.62 2.61
CA LYS A 93 14.24 -18.70 3.20
C LYS A 93 15.01 -18.24 4.45
N ALA A 94 15.40 -16.98 4.50
CA ALA A 94 16.21 -16.40 5.57
C ALA A 94 15.41 -15.84 6.74
N SER A 95 14.13 -15.52 6.53
CA SER A 95 13.28 -14.91 7.56
C SER A 95 12.78 -15.91 8.57
N ALA A 96 12.97 -15.62 9.87
CA ALA A 96 12.35 -16.34 10.97
C ALA A 96 10.87 -15.95 11.19
N HIS A 97 10.42 -14.86 10.57
CA HIS A 97 9.07 -14.34 10.73
C HIS A 97 8.20 -14.65 9.50
N PRO A 98 6.87 -14.75 9.68
CA PRO A 98 5.95 -14.79 8.57
C PRO A 98 6.15 -13.58 7.64
N VAL A 99 6.20 -13.79 6.32
CA VAL A 99 6.39 -12.73 5.34
C VAL A 99 5.10 -12.46 4.60
N ILE A 100 4.71 -11.18 4.53
CA ILE A 100 3.61 -10.67 3.72
C ILE A 100 4.20 -10.03 2.46
N TYR A 101 3.72 -10.46 1.31
CA TYR A 101 4.13 -9.86 0.03
C TYR A 101 3.40 -8.55 -0.24
N ASN A 102 4.13 -7.55 -0.75
CA ASN A 102 3.55 -6.30 -1.20
C ASN A 102 4.16 -5.84 -2.53
N GLY A 103 3.42 -5.90 -3.62
CA GLY A 103 3.87 -5.39 -4.92
C GLY A 103 2.88 -5.64 -6.04
N GLU A 104 2.58 -4.62 -6.85
CA GLU A 104 1.84 -4.62 -8.13
C GLU A 104 0.58 -5.53 -8.20
N LEU A 105 -0.10 -5.74 -7.09
CA LEU A 105 -1.36 -6.51 -7.06
C LEU A 105 -2.52 -5.59 -7.45
N ARG A 106 -3.16 -5.86 -8.58
CA ARG A 106 -4.26 -5.06 -9.14
C ARG A 106 -5.52 -5.88 -9.44
N THR A 107 -5.37 -7.19 -9.61
CA THR A 107 -6.44 -8.14 -9.93
C THR A 107 -6.42 -9.32 -8.96
N ALA A 108 -7.50 -10.08 -8.92
CA ALA A 108 -7.55 -11.35 -8.20
C ALA A 108 -6.51 -12.34 -8.75
N ASP A 109 -6.33 -12.36 -10.08
CA ASP A 109 -5.34 -13.21 -10.73
C ASP A 109 -3.89 -12.88 -10.31
N ASP A 110 -3.58 -11.59 -10.10
CA ASP A 110 -2.26 -11.21 -9.55
C ASP A 110 -2.05 -11.80 -8.15
N ILE A 111 -3.11 -11.83 -7.33
CA ILE A 111 -3.05 -12.39 -5.98
C ILE A 111 -2.88 -13.91 -6.06
N HIS A 112 -3.64 -14.60 -6.90
CA HIS A 112 -3.51 -16.04 -7.12
C HIS A 112 -2.12 -16.39 -7.62
N ALA A 113 -1.63 -15.73 -8.66
CA ALA A 113 -0.32 -15.98 -9.25
C ALA A 113 0.82 -15.84 -8.23
N ILE A 114 0.78 -14.82 -7.34
CA ILE A 114 1.82 -14.64 -6.33
C ILE A 114 1.72 -15.67 -5.21
N THR A 115 0.53 -16.06 -4.79
CA THR A 115 0.34 -17.07 -3.73
C THR A 115 0.69 -18.46 -4.22
N GLU A 116 0.43 -18.79 -5.47
CA GLU A 116 0.86 -20.04 -6.10
C GLU A 116 2.38 -20.10 -6.28
N ARG A 117 2.99 -18.99 -6.73
CA ARG A 117 4.43 -18.90 -6.92
C ARG A 117 5.22 -19.00 -5.62
N PHE A 118 4.68 -18.44 -4.54
CA PHE A 118 5.33 -18.39 -3.23
C PHE A 118 4.41 -18.91 -2.13
N PRO A 119 4.19 -20.22 -2.03
CA PRO A 119 3.28 -20.80 -1.04
C PRO A 119 3.73 -20.57 0.41
N GLY A 120 4.97 -20.12 0.61
CA GLY A 120 5.52 -19.77 1.93
C GLY A 120 5.20 -18.35 2.43
N ILE A 121 4.52 -17.50 1.63
CA ILE A 121 4.08 -16.19 2.14
C ILE A 121 2.89 -16.35 3.07
N ALA A 122 2.86 -15.55 4.14
CA ALA A 122 1.76 -15.55 5.12
C ALA A 122 0.53 -14.76 4.64
N GLY A 123 0.67 -14.01 3.55
CA GLY A 123 -0.41 -13.22 2.97
C GLY A 123 0.09 -12.14 2.03
N VAL A 124 -0.81 -11.27 1.61
CA VAL A 124 -0.52 -10.16 0.70
C VAL A 124 -0.97 -8.82 1.28
N MET A 125 -0.22 -7.76 0.98
CA MET A 125 -0.61 -6.39 1.24
C MET A 125 -0.88 -5.68 -0.08
N ILE A 126 -2.09 -5.20 -0.29
CA ILE A 126 -2.49 -4.50 -1.50
C ILE A 126 -2.51 -2.99 -1.20
N GLY A 127 -1.77 -2.21 -1.98
CA GLY A 127 -1.76 -0.74 -1.87
C GLY A 127 -2.62 -0.10 -2.96
N ARG A 128 -1.97 0.42 -4.00
CA ARG A 128 -2.62 1.14 -5.10
C ARG A 128 -3.69 0.34 -5.83
N GLY A 129 -3.60 -0.99 -5.85
CA GLY A 129 -4.63 -1.85 -6.43
C GLY A 129 -5.99 -1.62 -5.77
N LEU A 130 -6.08 -1.57 -4.43
CA LEU A 130 -7.33 -1.27 -3.73
C LEU A 130 -7.80 0.19 -3.91
N LEU A 131 -6.88 1.14 -4.14
CA LEU A 131 -7.28 2.51 -4.44
C LEU A 131 -7.89 2.63 -5.84
N GLY A 132 -7.42 1.83 -6.80
CA GLY A 132 -7.97 1.78 -8.16
C GLY A 132 -9.18 0.86 -8.32
N ARG A 133 -9.28 -0.18 -7.50
CA ARG A 133 -10.39 -1.15 -7.48
C ARG A 133 -10.75 -1.50 -6.03
N PRO A 134 -11.56 -0.69 -5.35
CA PRO A 134 -11.89 -0.90 -3.93
C PRO A 134 -12.57 -2.22 -3.62
N SER A 135 -13.21 -2.85 -4.59
CA SER A 135 -13.85 -4.17 -4.49
C SER A 135 -12.87 -5.35 -4.52
N LEU A 136 -11.62 -5.16 -4.94
CA LEU A 136 -10.67 -6.24 -5.21
C LEU A 136 -10.53 -7.26 -4.07
N ALA A 137 -10.48 -6.80 -2.83
CA ALA A 137 -10.35 -7.70 -1.68
C ALA A 137 -11.61 -8.58 -1.48
N ALA A 138 -12.79 -8.01 -1.71
CA ALA A 138 -14.06 -8.75 -1.63
C ALA A 138 -14.18 -9.73 -2.79
N GLU A 139 -13.89 -9.33 -4.01
CA GLU A 139 -13.87 -10.18 -5.20
C GLU A 139 -12.93 -11.37 -5.02
N TYR A 140 -11.73 -11.14 -4.52
CA TYR A 140 -10.79 -12.22 -4.21
C TYR A 140 -11.31 -13.18 -3.14
N ALA A 141 -11.91 -12.66 -2.06
CA ALA A 141 -12.44 -13.48 -0.98
C ALA A 141 -13.69 -14.28 -1.39
N GLU A 142 -14.52 -13.74 -2.28
CA GLU A 142 -15.70 -14.41 -2.84
C GLU A 142 -15.32 -15.40 -3.96
N GLY A 143 -14.13 -15.31 -4.53
CA GLY A 143 -13.71 -16.10 -5.69
C GLY A 143 -14.45 -15.72 -6.97
N GLU A 144 -15.02 -14.52 -7.05
CA GLU A 144 -15.87 -14.04 -8.13
C GLU A 144 -15.51 -12.61 -8.52
N GLU A 145 -15.27 -12.39 -9.80
CA GLU A 145 -15.13 -11.04 -10.33
C GLU A 145 -16.48 -10.34 -10.42
N TRP A 146 -16.60 -9.20 -9.77
CA TRP A 146 -17.83 -8.42 -9.82
C TRP A 146 -18.00 -7.73 -11.16
N ASP A 147 -19.23 -7.73 -11.69
CA ASP A 147 -19.56 -6.93 -12.85
C ASP A 147 -19.43 -5.42 -12.57
N TYR A 148 -19.37 -4.62 -13.64
CA TYR A 148 -19.22 -3.18 -13.55
C TYR A 148 -20.31 -2.52 -12.69
N ARG A 149 -21.56 -3.01 -12.76
CA ARG A 149 -22.68 -2.45 -12.01
C ARG A 149 -22.50 -2.66 -10.50
N LYS A 150 -22.17 -3.87 -10.08
CA LYS A 150 -21.92 -4.22 -8.66
C LYS A 150 -20.76 -3.39 -8.11
N ARG A 151 -19.63 -3.28 -8.84
CA ARG A 151 -18.48 -2.47 -8.44
C ARG A 151 -18.84 -1.00 -8.28
N ARG A 152 -19.54 -0.43 -9.27
CA ARG A 152 -19.98 0.96 -9.26
C ARG A 152 -20.91 1.27 -8.09
N GLU A 153 -21.90 0.43 -7.82
CA GLU A 153 -22.81 0.60 -6.69
C GLU A 153 -22.04 0.66 -5.36
N HIS A 154 -21.08 -0.21 -5.17
CA HIS A 154 -20.22 -0.21 -3.98
C HIS A 154 -19.32 1.01 -3.89
N LEU A 155 -18.69 1.40 -4.99
CA LEU A 155 -17.86 2.60 -5.06
C LEU A 155 -18.65 3.86 -4.70
N MET A 156 -19.84 4.02 -5.28
CA MET A 156 -20.69 5.18 -5.01
C MET A 156 -21.20 5.19 -3.57
N ARG A 157 -21.44 4.04 -2.95
CA ARG A 157 -21.78 3.94 -1.53
C ARG A 157 -20.62 4.37 -0.64
N MET A 158 -19.39 3.91 -0.92
CA MET A 158 -18.20 4.37 -0.21
C MET A 158 -18.01 5.89 -0.35
N HIS A 159 -18.12 6.39 -1.58
CA HIS A 159 -18.01 7.83 -1.84
C HIS A 159 -19.05 8.64 -1.06
N GLU A 160 -20.30 8.19 -1.03
CA GLU A 160 -21.38 8.88 -0.29
C GLU A 160 -21.06 8.98 1.22
N MET A 161 -20.48 7.93 1.82
CA MET A 161 -20.04 7.98 3.23
C MET A 161 -18.95 9.03 3.43
N VAL A 162 -17.94 9.05 2.55
CA VAL A 162 -16.84 10.03 2.58
C VAL A 162 -17.38 11.44 2.35
N TYR A 163 -18.30 11.60 1.39
CA TYR A 163 -18.93 12.88 1.05
C TYR A 163 -19.68 13.46 2.26
N ARG A 164 -20.58 12.70 2.88
CA ARG A 164 -21.36 13.14 4.06
C ARG A 164 -20.44 13.54 5.20
N HIS A 165 -19.46 12.71 5.53
CA HIS A 165 -18.52 13.00 6.61
C HIS A 165 -17.76 14.32 6.39
N ASN A 166 -17.33 14.61 5.16
CA ASN A 166 -16.60 15.83 4.87
C ASN A 166 -17.50 17.07 4.83
N VAL A 167 -18.70 16.96 4.26
CA VAL A 167 -19.66 18.08 4.20
C VAL A 167 -20.14 18.48 5.60
N GLU A 168 -20.30 17.54 6.51
CA GLU A 168 -20.70 17.81 7.90
C GLU A 168 -19.60 18.49 8.74
N LYS A 169 -18.32 18.18 8.45
CA LYS A 169 -17.18 18.62 9.27
C LYS A 169 -16.42 19.82 8.72
N LEU A 170 -16.49 20.06 7.42
CA LEU A 170 -15.68 21.08 6.75
C LEU A 170 -16.51 22.30 6.39
N CYS A 171 -15.89 23.47 6.54
CA CYS A 171 -16.53 24.74 6.19
C CYS A 171 -16.10 25.22 4.81
N GLY A 172 -17.09 25.42 3.93
CA GLY A 172 -16.88 25.99 2.60
C GLY A 172 -16.52 24.97 1.50
N GLU A 173 -16.92 25.29 0.29
CA GLU A 173 -16.80 24.41 -0.88
C GLU A 173 -15.35 24.03 -1.22
N THR A 174 -14.44 25.01 -1.14
CA THR A 174 -13.03 24.79 -1.50
C THR A 174 -12.36 23.76 -0.58
N GLN A 175 -12.59 23.86 0.73
CA GLN A 175 -12.04 22.92 1.69
C GLN A 175 -12.67 21.54 1.50
N THR A 176 -13.97 21.46 1.34
CA THR A 176 -14.68 20.21 1.11
C THR A 176 -14.17 19.52 -0.16
N LEU A 177 -14.04 20.23 -1.27
CA LEU A 177 -13.53 19.68 -2.54
C LEU A 177 -12.09 19.20 -2.42
N SER A 178 -11.22 19.91 -1.68
CA SER A 178 -9.83 19.48 -1.49
C SER A 178 -9.71 18.14 -0.75
N HIS A 179 -10.71 17.77 0.05
CA HIS A 179 -10.78 16.47 0.73
C HIS A 179 -11.51 15.39 -0.09
N LEU A 180 -12.47 15.77 -0.94
CA LEU A 180 -13.24 14.82 -1.76
C LEU A 180 -12.51 14.41 -3.04
N THR A 181 -11.78 15.34 -3.67
CA THR A 181 -11.13 15.09 -4.97
C THR A 181 -10.08 13.97 -4.91
N PRO A 182 -9.22 13.85 -3.86
CA PRO A 182 -8.24 12.78 -3.78
C PRO A 182 -8.82 11.36 -3.73
N PHE A 183 -10.07 11.19 -3.33
CA PHE A 183 -10.77 9.90 -3.38
C PHE A 183 -10.74 9.29 -4.79
N TRP A 184 -10.73 10.11 -5.83
CA TRP A 184 -10.81 9.70 -7.23
C TRP A 184 -9.45 9.55 -7.92
N ASP A 185 -8.33 9.84 -7.25
CA ASP A 185 -7.01 9.91 -7.90
C ASP A 185 -6.60 8.64 -8.65
N TYR A 186 -7.01 7.47 -8.16
CA TYR A 186 -6.66 6.16 -8.73
C TYR A 186 -7.80 5.50 -9.50
N LEU A 187 -8.95 6.15 -9.64
CA LEU A 187 -10.19 5.56 -10.16
C LEU A 187 -10.49 5.92 -11.62
N GLU A 188 -9.51 6.46 -12.39
CA GLU A 188 -9.72 6.84 -13.79
C GLU A 188 -10.21 5.66 -14.64
N GLU A 189 -9.64 4.46 -14.44
CA GLU A 189 -10.02 3.25 -15.18
C GLU A 189 -11.42 2.75 -14.77
N GLU A 190 -11.76 2.87 -13.50
CA GLU A 190 -13.05 2.39 -12.97
C GLU A 190 -14.24 3.28 -13.36
N ILE A 191 -14.06 4.60 -13.41
CA ILE A 191 -15.16 5.54 -13.68
C ILE A 191 -15.11 6.19 -15.07
N GLY A 192 -14.06 5.94 -15.82
CA GLY A 192 -13.81 6.50 -17.13
C GLY A 192 -13.21 7.91 -17.11
N ARG A 193 -12.32 8.17 -18.07
CA ARG A 193 -11.51 9.38 -18.17
C ARG A 193 -12.31 10.68 -18.19
N LYS A 194 -13.52 10.68 -18.78
CA LYS A 194 -14.35 11.89 -18.92
C LYS A 194 -14.91 12.33 -17.56
N ALA A 195 -15.49 11.42 -16.79
CA ALA A 195 -15.99 11.67 -15.43
C ALA A 195 -14.84 12.08 -14.52
N TRP A 196 -13.75 11.30 -14.51
CA TRP A 196 -12.57 11.55 -13.73
C TRP A 196 -11.97 12.94 -13.92
N LYS A 197 -11.80 13.40 -15.19
CA LYS A 197 -11.31 14.75 -15.50
C LYS A 197 -12.24 15.85 -15.01
N ARG A 198 -13.57 15.65 -15.11
CA ARG A 198 -14.54 16.64 -14.63
C ARG A 198 -14.55 16.75 -13.12
N ILE A 199 -14.48 15.63 -12.42
CA ILE A 199 -14.39 15.59 -10.95
C ILE A 199 -13.16 16.38 -10.48
N ARG A 200 -11.99 16.09 -11.04
CA ARG A 200 -10.73 16.75 -10.65
C ARG A 200 -10.67 18.24 -10.99
N LYS A 201 -11.45 18.70 -11.93
CA LYS A 201 -11.55 20.13 -12.35
C LYS A 201 -12.73 20.86 -11.69
N ALA A 202 -13.51 20.20 -10.88
CA ALA A 202 -14.65 20.83 -10.22
C ALA A 202 -14.17 21.88 -9.22
N THR A 203 -14.70 23.10 -9.36
CA THR A 203 -14.40 24.26 -8.50
C THR A 203 -15.54 24.60 -7.56
N THR A 204 -16.70 23.95 -7.73
CA THR A 204 -17.88 24.07 -6.85
C THR A 204 -18.48 22.69 -6.59
N LEU A 205 -19.18 22.54 -5.47
CA LEU A 205 -19.89 21.30 -5.14
C LEU A 205 -20.95 20.95 -6.18
N GLN A 206 -21.57 21.94 -6.80
CA GLN A 206 -22.52 21.72 -7.88
C GLN A 206 -21.85 21.03 -9.08
N LYS A 207 -20.73 21.58 -9.59
CA LYS A 207 -19.97 20.98 -10.71
C LYS A 207 -19.44 19.59 -10.36
N TYR A 208 -19.06 19.39 -9.10
CA TYR A 208 -18.63 18.09 -8.60
C TYR A 208 -19.77 17.06 -8.67
N ARG A 209 -20.97 17.39 -8.18
CA ARG A 209 -22.16 16.52 -8.28
C ARG A 209 -22.57 16.24 -9.72
N GLU A 210 -22.53 17.25 -10.60
CA GLU A 210 -22.78 17.05 -12.04
C GLU A 210 -21.78 16.08 -12.67
N ALA A 211 -20.52 16.13 -12.25
CA ALA A 211 -19.51 15.18 -12.71
C ALA A 211 -19.74 13.76 -12.19
N LEU A 212 -20.19 13.61 -10.93
CA LEU A 212 -20.57 12.31 -10.35
C LEU A 212 -21.75 11.67 -11.07
N ALA A 213 -22.72 12.46 -11.51
CA ALA A 213 -23.88 11.96 -12.26
C ALA A 213 -23.51 11.36 -13.63
N MET A 214 -22.24 11.47 -14.06
CA MET A 214 -21.74 10.86 -15.30
C MET A 214 -21.20 9.44 -15.10
N ILE A 215 -20.97 9.06 -13.84
CA ILE A 215 -20.59 7.70 -13.45
C ILE A 215 -21.84 6.82 -13.44
#